data_5559ed3df96ad3fea623ea8f201e2430
#
_entry.id   5559ed3df96ad3fea623ea8f201e2430
#
_cell.length_a   1.000
_cell.length_b   1.000
_cell.length_c   1.000
_cell.angle_alpha   90.00
_cell.angle_beta   90.00
_cell.angle_gamma   90.00
#
_symmetry.space_group_name_H-M   'P 1'
#
loop_
_entity.id
_entity.type
_entity.pdbx_description
1 polymer ?
#
loop_
_entity_poly.entity_id
_entity_poly.type
_entity_poly.pdbx_seq_one_letter_code
_entity_poly.pdbx_strand_id
1 'polypeptide(L)'
;SYLQAQQLPGLEIIGIDCHIGSQLLDTAPLIEAFEKLLMLVTQLQKHNINLKHIDMGGGIGIQYEQDDSAPNLSDYAQAITNKLKDSNLELILEPGRSLVGNTSVLLTNIEYIKKNQDKNFIIVDAAMNDLARPALYNAFHDIIPVKQTNITPITADIVGPICESSDFL
;
A
#
# COMPACT_ATOMS: atom_id res chain seq x y z
N SER A 1 7.55 -27.21 2.91
CA SER A 1 6.27 -27.19 2.21
C SER A 1 6.38 -27.61 0.75
N TYR A 2 7.25 -27.05 -0.11
CA TYR A 2 7.37 -27.40 -1.54
C TYR A 2 7.67 -28.89 -1.78
N LEU A 3 8.62 -29.49 -1.05
CA LEU A 3 8.94 -30.93 -1.14
C LEU A 3 7.75 -31.83 -0.74
N GLN A 4 6.91 -31.36 0.19
CA GLN A 4 5.68 -32.06 0.56
C GLN A 4 4.63 -31.94 -0.55
N ALA A 5 4.44 -30.72 -1.08
CA ALA A 5 3.50 -30.47 -2.18
C ALA A 5 3.83 -31.32 -3.42
N GLN A 6 5.12 -31.51 -3.72
CA GLN A 6 5.58 -32.36 -4.83
C GLN A 6 5.13 -33.82 -4.69
N GLN A 7 4.85 -34.31 -3.49
CA GLN A 7 4.41 -35.67 -3.23
C GLN A 7 2.89 -35.85 -3.27
N LEU A 8 2.14 -34.71 -3.36
CA LEU A 8 0.68 -34.77 -3.34
C LEU A 8 0.09 -34.88 -4.74
N PRO A 9 -0.86 -35.80 -4.94
CA PRO A 9 -1.55 -35.89 -6.22
C PRO A 9 -2.46 -34.69 -6.46
N GLY A 10 -2.57 -34.26 -7.70
CA GLY A 10 -3.45 -33.13 -8.09
C GLY A 10 -2.89 -31.74 -7.83
N LEU A 11 -1.62 -31.62 -7.41
CA LEU A 11 -0.92 -30.35 -7.28
C LEU A 11 0.15 -30.20 -8.36
N GLU A 12 0.19 -29.04 -9.00
CA GLU A 12 1.28 -28.57 -9.85
C GLU A 12 1.94 -27.37 -9.19
N ILE A 13 3.24 -27.43 -8.92
CA ILE A 13 3.99 -26.33 -8.33
C ILE A 13 4.51 -25.47 -9.47
N ILE A 14 3.92 -24.27 -9.65
CA ILE A 14 4.19 -23.42 -10.81
C ILE A 14 4.84 -22.08 -10.45
N GLY A 15 4.76 -21.64 -9.20
CA GLY A 15 5.25 -20.33 -8.81
C GLY A 15 5.64 -20.19 -7.35
N ILE A 16 6.19 -19.05 -7.04
CA ILE A 16 6.53 -18.60 -5.69
C ILE A 16 6.12 -17.14 -5.54
N ASP A 17 5.57 -16.81 -4.39
CA ASP A 17 5.05 -15.49 -4.07
C ASP A 17 5.67 -14.93 -2.79
N CYS A 18 5.77 -13.59 -2.72
CA CYS A 18 5.98 -12.87 -1.48
C CYS A 18 5.31 -11.48 -1.52
N HIS A 19 4.78 -11.07 -0.37
CA HIS A 19 4.30 -9.72 -0.12
C HIS A 19 4.89 -9.23 1.19
N ILE A 20 5.82 -8.27 1.16
CA ILE A 20 6.62 -7.90 2.33
C ILE A 20 6.10 -6.69 3.11
N GLY A 21 5.05 -6.05 2.62
CA GLY A 21 4.45 -4.90 3.29
C GLY A 21 3.71 -3.97 2.35
N SER A 22 3.24 -2.86 2.89
CA SER A 22 2.48 -1.84 2.17
C SER A 22 3.03 -0.45 2.49
N GLN A 23 2.88 0.49 1.55
CA GLN A 23 3.38 1.86 1.67
C GLN A 23 4.91 1.92 1.83
N LEU A 24 5.63 1.12 1.05
CA LEU A 24 7.09 1.13 1.03
C LEU A 24 7.57 2.26 0.13
N LEU A 25 8.20 3.26 0.74
CA LEU A 25 8.76 4.42 0.03
C LEU A 25 10.19 4.16 -0.43
N ASP A 26 10.85 3.14 0.12
CA ASP A 26 12.14 2.64 -0.32
C ASP A 26 11.97 1.29 -1.05
N THR A 27 12.55 1.18 -2.23
CA THR A 27 12.51 -0.04 -3.04
C THR A 27 13.59 -1.06 -2.68
N ALA A 28 14.60 -0.68 -1.90
CA ALA A 28 15.69 -1.58 -1.52
C ALA A 28 15.21 -2.85 -0.82
N PRO A 29 14.27 -2.80 0.15
CA PRO A 29 13.72 -4.02 0.76
C PRO A 29 12.99 -4.94 -0.22
N LEU A 30 12.31 -4.36 -1.23
CA LEU A 30 11.64 -5.13 -2.28
C LEU A 30 12.66 -5.86 -3.16
N ILE A 31 13.75 -5.19 -3.53
CA ILE A 31 14.84 -5.78 -4.31
C ILE A 31 15.54 -6.89 -3.52
N GLU A 32 15.76 -6.69 -2.22
CA GLU A 32 16.36 -7.72 -1.34
C GLU A 32 15.44 -8.95 -1.23
N ALA A 33 14.13 -8.75 -1.07
CA ALA A 33 13.16 -9.84 -1.04
C ALA A 33 13.18 -10.63 -2.35
N PHE A 34 13.26 -9.93 -3.49
CA PHE A 34 13.37 -10.56 -4.80
C PHE A 34 14.62 -11.43 -4.93
N GLU A 35 15.78 -10.95 -4.47
CA GLU A 35 17.02 -11.73 -4.45
C GLU A 35 16.89 -13.01 -3.63
N LYS A 36 16.23 -12.91 -2.46
CA LYS A 36 15.95 -14.08 -1.61
C LYS A 36 15.05 -15.09 -2.31
N LEU A 37 14.03 -14.63 -3.06
CA LEU A 37 13.18 -15.51 -3.85
C LEU A 37 13.97 -16.19 -4.97
N LEU A 38 14.84 -15.50 -5.69
CA LEU A 38 15.69 -16.09 -6.73
C LEU A 38 16.64 -17.16 -6.15
N MET A 39 17.18 -16.93 -4.95
CA MET A 39 17.97 -17.93 -4.24
C MET A 39 17.13 -19.18 -3.93
N LEU A 40 15.87 -19.00 -3.49
CA LEU A 40 14.96 -20.09 -3.21
C LEU A 40 14.54 -20.86 -4.47
N VAL A 41 14.30 -20.14 -5.58
CA VAL A 41 14.07 -20.78 -6.91
C VAL A 41 15.24 -21.69 -7.26
N THR A 42 16.47 -21.20 -7.11
CA THR A 42 17.68 -22.01 -7.39
C THR A 42 17.77 -23.24 -6.48
N GLN A 43 17.36 -23.14 -5.22
CA GLN A 43 17.31 -24.28 -4.30
C GLN A 43 16.23 -25.30 -4.72
N LEU A 44 15.05 -24.82 -5.13
CA LEU A 44 13.96 -25.67 -5.58
C LEU A 44 14.32 -26.45 -6.86
N GLN A 45 15.04 -25.82 -7.77
CA GLN A 45 15.56 -26.48 -8.99
C GLN A 45 16.45 -27.68 -8.67
N LYS A 46 17.26 -27.65 -7.61
CA LYS A 46 18.08 -28.78 -7.15
C LYS A 46 17.22 -29.99 -6.72
N HIS A 47 15.96 -29.74 -6.41
CA HIS A 47 14.98 -30.78 -6.06
C HIS A 47 14.01 -31.13 -7.21
N ASN A 48 14.37 -30.75 -8.45
CA ASN A 48 13.54 -30.92 -9.65
C ASN A 48 12.17 -30.22 -9.57
N ILE A 49 12.09 -29.12 -8.83
CA ILE A 49 10.92 -28.23 -8.80
C ILE A 49 11.28 -27.00 -9.65
N ASN A 50 10.71 -26.95 -10.86
CA ASN A 50 10.96 -25.88 -11.82
C ASN A 50 9.75 -24.94 -11.85
N LEU A 51 9.92 -23.76 -11.30
CA LEU A 51 8.88 -22.73 -11.27
C LEU A 51 8.76 -22.06 -12.64
N LYS A 52 7.56 -21.61 -12.99
CA LYS A 52 7.23 -20.87 -14.21
C LYS A 52 7.22 -19.36 -13.94
N HIS A 53 6.78 -18.94 -12.74
CA HIS A 53 6.68 -17.54 -12.38
C HIS A 53 7.15 -17.26 -10.96
N ILE A 54 7.46 -16.00 -10.73
CA ILE A 54 7.79 -15.40 -9.44
C ILE A 54 6.88 -14.20 -9.24
N ASP A 55 6.15 -14.16 -8.13
CA ASP A 55 5.27 -13.06 -7.77
C ASP A 55 5.91 -12.24 -6.65
N MET A 56 6.01 -10.93 -6.85
CA MET A 56 6.58 -10.00 -5.89
C MET A 56 5.50 -9.29 -5.06
N GLY A 57 4.23 -9.65 -5.27
CA GLY A 57 3.12 -8.96 -4.66
C GLY A 57 3.07 -7.47 -5.02
N GLY A 58 2.57 -6.70 -4.11
CA GLY A 58 2.52 -5.25 -4.21
C GLY A 58 3.44 -4.56 -3.21
N GLY A 59 2.94 -3.48 -2.63
CA GLY A 59 3.58 -2.82 -1.50
C GLY A 59 4.25 -1.49 -1.81
N ILE A 60 4.47 -1.15 -3.07
CA ILE A 60 5.05 0.14 -3.46
C ILE A 60 4.12 1.26 -3.02
N GLY A 61 4.68 2.21 -2.27
CA GLY A 61 3.98 3.35 -1.71
C GLY A 61 3.79 4.50 -2.70
N ILE A 62 3.00 5.47 -2.24
CA ILE A 62 2.79 6.77 -2.88
C ILE A 62 3.14 7.88 -1.89
N GLN A 63 3.32 9.07 -2.39
CA GLN A 63 3.48 10.25 -1.56
C GLN A 63 2.13 10.61 -0.91
N TYR A 64 2.09 10.72 0.41
CA TYR A 64 0.97 11.27 1.17
C TYR A 64 1.29 12.63 1.75
N GLU A 65 2.48 12.80 2.29
CA GLU A 65 2.95 14.06 2.87
C GLU A 65 3.92 14.77 1.92
N GLN A 66 4.10 16.07 2.08
CA GLN A 66 4.97 16.85 1.19
C GLN A 66 6.43 16.41 1.26
N ASP A 67 6.86 15.93 2.42
CA ASP A 67 8.22 15.45 2.65
C ASP A 67 8.45 13.99 2.24
N ASP A 68 7.39 13.26 1.90
CA ASP A 68 7.51 11.91 1.36
C ASP A 68 8.13 11.94 -0.02
N SER A 69 9.03 10.99 -0.28
CA SER A 69 9.58 10.75 -1.62
C SER A 69 8.99 9.47 -2.20
N ALA A 70 8.12 9.59 -3.19
CA ALA A 70 7.60 8.42 -3.89
C ALA A 70 8.73 7.66 -4.60
N PRO A 71 8.71 6.32 -4.59
CA PRO A 71 9.72 5.50 -5.25
C PRO A 71 9.76 5.75 -6.76
N ASN A 72 10.95 5.72 -7.34
CA ASN A 72 11.11 5.72 -8.78
C ASN A 72 10.77 4.33 -9.34
N LEU A 73 9.59 4.21 -9.95
CA LEU A 73 9.11 2.94 -10.51
C LEU A 73 9.97 2.43 -11.67
N SER A 74 10.59 3.33 -12.45
CA SER A 74 11.47 2.95 -13.56
C SER A 74 12.74 2.28 -13.05
N ASP A 75 13.35 2.84 -12.00
CA ASP A 75 14.56 2.27 -11.40
C ASP A 75 14.27 0.91 -10.77
N TYR A 76 13.14 0.79 -10.06
CA TYR A 76 12.67 -0.47 -9.50
C TYR A 76 12.44 -1.54 -10.59
N ALA A 77 11.69 -1.19 -11.62
CA ALA A 77 11.42 -2.09 -12.75
C ALA A 77 12.72 -2.54 -13.43
N GLN A 78 13.66 -1.62 -13.65
CA GLN A 78 14.95 -1.94 -14.25
C GLN A 78 15.80 -2.85 -13.35
N ALA A 79 15.81 -2.62 -12.06
CA ALA A 79 16.55 -3.45 -11.11
C ALA A 79 16.05 -4.92 -11.13
N ILE A 80 14.72 -5.13 -11.15
CA ILE A 80 14.13 -6.47 -11.21
C ILE A 80 14.35 -7.12 -12.57
N THR A 81 14.08 -6.42 -13.67
CA THR A 81 14.20 -6.98 -15.01
C THR A 81 15.63 -7.37 -15.34
N ASN A 82 16.63 -6.60 -14.88
CA ASN A 82 18.03 -6.97 -15.04
C ASN A 82 18.38 -8.28 -14.33
N LYS A 83 17.78 -8.56 -13.18
CA LYS A 83 18.00 -9.81 -12.43
C LYS A 83 17.28 -11.02 -13.04
N LEU A 84 16.21 -10.78 -13.81
CA LEU A 84 15.48 -11.84 -14.51
C LEU A 84 15.99 -12.14 -15.92
N LYS A 85 16.88 -11.32 -16.46
CA LYS A 85 17.27 -11.33 -17.88
C LYS A 85 17.67 -12.70 -18.41
N ASP A 86 18.33 -13.50 -17.59
CA ASP A 86 18.81 -14.84 -17.97
C ASP A 86 17.94 -15.98 -17.39
N SER A 87 16.76 -15.64 -16.89
CA SER A 87 15.78 -16.60 -16.36
C SER A 87 14.63 -16.80 -17.34
N ASN A 88 14.00 -17.99 -17.26
CA ASN A 88 12.76 -18.28 -17.99
C ASN A 88 11.51 -18.02 -17.10
N LEU A 89 11.67 -17.25 -16.02
CA LEU A 89 10.58 -16.96 -15.10
C LEU A 89 9.76 -15.78 -15.60
N GLU A 90 8.46 -15.92 -15.54
CA GLU A 90 7.52 -14.80 -15.68
C GLU A 90 7.46 -14.02 -14.36
N LEU A 91 7.52 -12.69 -14.44
CA LEU A 91 7.36 -11.80 -13.29
C LEU A 91 5.89 -11.39 -13.17
N ILE A 92 5.34 -11.62 -11.98
CA ILE A 92 4.01 -11.12 -11.59
C ILE A 92 4.21 -10.03 -10.55
N LEU A 93 3.44 -8.95 -10.67
CA LEU A 93 3.37 -7.83 -9.73
C LEU A 93 1.90 -7.55 -9.41
N GLU A 94 1.61 -7.22 -8.16
CA GLU A 94 0.27 -6.89 -7.67
C GLU A 94 0.18 -5.43 -7.19
N PRO A 95 0.41 -4.44 -8.07
CA PRO A 95 0.40 -3.04 -7.67
C PRO A 95 -1.02 -2.59 -7.36
N GLY A 96 -1.32 -2.33 -6.09
CA GLY A 96 -2.58 -1.75 -5.64
C GLY A 96 -2.48 -0.23 -5.52
N ARG A 97 -1.96 0.23 -4.39
CA ARG A 97 -1.89 1.65 -4.03
C ARG A 97 -1.16 2.51 -5.05
N SER A 98 -0.03 2.05 -5.56
CA SER A 98 0.76 2.79 -6.55
C SER A 98 0.00 3.06 -7.86
N LEU A 99 -1.02 2.26 -8.20
CA LEU A 99 -1.87 2.51 -9.37
C LEU A 99 -3.08 3.39 -9.05
N VAL A 100 -3.76 3.14 -7.92
CA VAL A 100 -5.08 3.74 -7.67
C VAL A 100 -5.12 4.75 -6.52
N GLY A 101 -4.04 4.88 -5.75
CA GLY A 101 -4.03 5.72 -4.55
C GLY A 101 -4.32 7.19 -4.80
N ASN A 102 -3.95 7.70 -5.97
CA ASN A 102 -4.15 9.10 -6.37
C ASN A 102 -5.34 9.29 -7.33
N THR A 103 -6.21 8.30 -7.49
CA THR A 103 -7.29 8.34 -8.49
C THR A 103 -8.65 8.72 -7.92
N SER A 104 -8.78 8.80 -6.60
CA SER A 104 -10.06 9.03 -5.94
C SER A 104 -9.94 10.01 -4.79
N VAL A 105 -11.06 10.63 -4.45
CA VAL A 105 -11.23 11.50 -3.29
C VAL A 105 -12.48 11.06 -2.52
N LEU A 106 -12.46 11.23 -1.20
CA LEU A 106 -13.65 11.15 -0.36
C LEU A 106 -14.24 12.57 -0.28
N LEU A 107 -15.46 12.72 -0.78
CA LEU A 107 -16.19 13.99 -0.68
C LEU A 107 -17.12 13.93 0.53
N THR A 108 -17.05 14.95 1.38
CA THR A 108 -17.86 15.04 2.59
C THR A 108 -18.36 16.46 2.81
N ASN A 109 -19.48 16.61 3.53
CA ASN A 109 -20.06 17.89 3.91
C ASN A 109 -19.78 18.22 5.38
N ILE A 110 -19.61 19.48 5.67
CA ILE A 110 -19.57 19.97 7.05
C ILE A 110 -21.00 20.05 7.56
N GLU A 111 -21.33 19.22 8.54
CA GLU A 111 -22.62 19.20 9.20
C GLU A 111 -22.69 20.22 10.35
N TYR A 112 -21.59 20.34 11.11
CA TYR A 112 -21.55 21.21 12.26
C TYR A 112 -20.13 21.64 12.63
N ILE A 113 -19.98 22.90 13.12
CA ILE A 113 -18.74 23.40 13.67
C ILE A 113 -18.94 23.64 15.16
N LYS A 114 -18.25 22.84 15.98
CA LYS A 114 -18.27 22.97 17.44
C LYS A 114 -17.01 23.70 17.91
N LYS A 115 -17.20 24.81 18.61
CA LYS A 115 -16.11 25.57 19.21
C LYS A 115 -16.14 25.40 20.73
N ASN A 116 -15.06 24.92 21.29
CA ASN A 116 -14.80 24.85 22.71
C ASN A 116 -13.68 25.87 23.08
N GLN A 117 -13.43 26.04 24.37
CA GLN A 117 -12.36 26.96 24.83
C GLN A 117 -10.99 26.53 24.30
N ASP A 118 -10.70 25.24 24.31
CA ASP A 118 -9.37 24.71 24.04
C ASP A 118 -9.25 24.05 22.65
N LYS A 119 -10.36 23.72 21.99
CA LYS A 119 -10.35 22.93 20.77
C LYS A 119 -11.58 23.17 19.88
N ASN A 120 -11.36 23.23 18.59
CA ASN A 120 -12.44 23.28 17.61
C ASN A 120 -12.61 21.93 16.94
N PHE A 121 -13.86 21.59 16.61
CA PHE A 121 -14.19 20.39 15.85
C PHE A 121 -15.03 20.77 14.64
N ILE A 122 -14.69 20.20 13.50
CA ILE A 122 -15.50 20.23 12.29
C ILE A 122 -16.09 18.84 12.13
N ILE A 123 -17.39 18.72 12.35
CA ILE A 123 -18.12 17.44 12.24
C ILE A 123 -18.60 17.33 10.81
N VAL A 124 -18.27 16.23 10.17
CA VAL A 124 -18.62 15.92 8.78
C VAL A 124 -19.54 14.69 8.70
N ASP A 125 -20.17 14.46 7.54
CA ASP A 125 -21.05 13.31 7.29
C ASP A 125 -20.29 12.02 6.89
N ALA A 126 -18.98 12.09 6.71
CA ALA A 126 -18.12 10.91 6.59
C ALA A 126 -17.59 10.47 7.95
N ALA A 127 -17.29 9.20 8.11
CA ALA A 127 -16.82 8.61 9.36
C ALA A 127 -15.75 7.54 9.15
N MET A 128 -15.24 7.00 10.26
CA MET A 128 -14.23 5.93 10.24
C MET A 128 -14.67 4.66 9.47
N ASN A 129 -15.96 4.43 9.27
CA ASN A 129 -16.47 3.33 8.44
C ASN A 129 -16.35 3.62 6.94
N ASP A 130 -16.27 4.91 6.53
CA ASP A 130 -16.07 5.32 5.14
C ASP A 130 -14.56 5.41 4.83
N LEU A 131 -13.77 5.89 5.78
CA LEU A 131 -12.33 5.99 5.72
C LEU A 131 -11.68 5.45 7.00
N ALA A 132 -11.43 4.15 7.03
CA ALA A 132 -10.95 3.46 8.24
C ALA A 132 -9.45 3.68 8.53
N ARG A 133 -8.67 4.09 7.55
CA ARG A 133 -7.21 4.13 7.67
C ARG A 133 -6.67 5.10 8.74
N PRO A 134 -7.20 6.32 8.94
CA PRO A 134 -6.79 7.17 10.05
C PRO A 134 -6.95 6.45 11.40
N ALA A 135 -8.11 5.88 11.65
CA ALA A 135 -8.42 5.19 12.90
C ALA A 135 -7.57 3.93 13.13
N LEU A 136 -7.30 3.13 12.08
CA LEU A 136 -6.60 1.84 12.20
C LEU A 136 -5.08 1.95 12.16
N TYR A 137 -4.56 2.91 11.40
CA TYR A 137 -3.13 2.99 11.09
C TYR A 137 -2.52 4.35 11.37
N ASN A 138 -3.29 5.28 11.96
CA ASN A 138 -2.89 6.68 12.09
C ASN A 138 -2.40 7.27 10.74
N ALA A 139 -3.08 6.88 9.65
CA ALA A 139 -2.68 7.24 8.31
C ALA A 139 -3.10 8.68 8.01
N PHE A 140 -2.17 9.44 7.48
CA PHE A 140 -2.44 10.79 7.00
C PHE A 140 -3.20 10.75 5.67
N HIS A 141 -4.20 11.62 5.55
CA HIS A 141 -4.87 11.98 4.31
C HIS A 141 -5.03 13.50 4.28
N ASP A 142 -4.64 14.13 3.19
CA ASP A 142 -4.80 15.58 3.05
C ASP A 142 -6.28 15.93 2.92
N ILE A 143 -6.71 16.97 3.65
CA ILE A 143 -8.08 17.45 3.67
C ILE A 143 -8.12 18.85 3.13
N ILE A 144 -8.74 19.00 1.98
CA ILE A 144 -8.79 20.26 1.26
C ILE A 144 -10.25 20.75 1.05
N PRO A 145 -10.50 22.06 1.13
CA PRO A 145 -11.82 22.58 0.84
C PRO A 145 -12.13 22.49 -0.66
N VAL A 146 -13.32 22.01 -1.00
CA VAL A 146 -13.80 21.96 -2.40
C VAL A 146 -13.86 23.35 -3.01
N LYS A 147 -14.19 24.35 -2.20
CA LYS A 147 -14.21 25.75 -2.62
C LYS A 147 -13.25 26.58 -1.77
N GLN A 148 -12.29 27.17 -2.42
CA GLN A 148 -11.39 28.11 -1.73
C GLN A 148 -12.16 29.37 -1.31
N THR A 149 -11.90 29.84 -0.10
CA THR A 149 -12.49 31.05 0.45
C THR A 149 -11.37 31.93 1.02
N ASN A 150 -11.64 33.22 1.10
CA ASN A 150 -10.72 34.19 1.71
C ASN A 150 -10.93 34.33 3.24
N ILE A 151 -11.58 33.36 3.86
CA ILE A 151 -11.82 33.33 5.30
C ILE A 151 -10.55 32.95 6.03
N THR A 152 -10.24 33.60 7.14
CA THR A 152 -9.11 33.23 7.98
C THR A 152 -9.25 31.78 8.47
N PRO A 153 -8.26 30.91 8.21
CA PRO A 153 -8.32 29.53 8.64
C PRO A 153 -8.30 29.39 10.15
N ILE A 154 -8.94 28.35 10.65
CA ILE A 154 -8.88 27.97 12.07
C ILE A 154 -8.27 26.56 12.17
N THR A 155 -7.56 26.31 13.26
CA THR A 155 -7.13 24.97 13.61
C THR A 155 -8.31 24.20 14.21
N ALA A 156 -8.62 23.04 13.66
CA ALA A 156 -9.71 22.19 14.13
C ALA A 156 -9.39 20.72 13.85
N ASP A 157 -9.95 19.83 14.64
CA ASP A 157 -10.01 18.40 14.30
C ASP A 157 -11.23 18.17 13.39
N ILE A 158 -11.04 17.36 12.37
CA ILE A 158 -12.11 16.91 11.50
C ILE A 158 -12.53 15.54 11.95
N VAL A 159 -13.81 15.40 12.32
CA VAL A 159 -14.35 14.21 12.98
C VAL A 159 -15.67 13.80 12.35
N GLY A 160 -15.94 12.48 12.37
CA GLY A 160 -17.21 11.94 11.92
C GLY A 160 -18.30 12.00 12.99
N PRO A 161 -19.51 11.47 12.68
CA PRO A 161 -20.66 11.46 13.58
C PRO A 161 -20.72 10.22 14.48
N ILE A 162 -19.79 9.28 14.39
CA ILE A 162 -19.80 8.06 15.20
C ILE A 162 -19.36 8.37 16.63
N CYS A 163 -20.07 7.80 17.61
CA CYS A 163 -19.75 7.97 19.03
C CYS A 163 -18.56 7.09 19.44
N GLU A 164 -17.42 7.33 18.83
CA GLU A 164 -16.15 6.64 19.09
C GLU A 164 -14.99 7.64 19.05
N SER A 165 -14.04 7.53 19.96
CA SER A 165 -12.91 8.45 20.06
C SER A 165 -11.95 8.37 18.87
N SER A 166 -11.97 7.27 18.14
CA SER A 166 -11.19 7.05 16.92
C SER A 166 -11.86 7.53 15.64
N ASP A 167 -13.07 8.14 15.71
CA ASP A 167 -13.77 8.67 14.55
C ASP A 167 -13.24 10.05 14.13
N PHE A 168 -12.01 10.07 13.67
CA PHE A 168 -11.32 11.23 13.09
C PHE A 168 -10.80 10.90 11.68
N LEU A 169 -10.63 11.96 10.87
CA LEU A 169 -10.17 11.87 9.48
C LEU A 169 -8.83 12.55 9.27
#